data_5f48bab37d6347f7b240d92090fc17ca
#
_entry.id   5f48bab37d6347f7b240d92090fc17ca
#
_cell.length_a   1.000
_cell.length_b   1.000
_cell.length_c   1.000
_cell.angle_alpha   90.00
_cell.angle_beta   90.00
_cell.angle_gamma   90.00
#
_symmetry.space_group_name_H-M   'P 1'
#
loop_
_entity.id
_entity.type
_entity.pdbx_description
1 polymer ?
#
loop_
_entity_poly.entity_id
_entity_poly.type
_entity_poly.pdbx_seq_one_letter_code
_entity_poly.pdbx_strand_id
1 'polypeptide(L)' 'MIVLGIDPGLANTGWGVIETRGSVARARAYGCIHTEADEPLHERLGQICAQIEQAISRYEPGSVAIED' A
#
# COMPACT_ATOMS: atom_id res chain seq x y z
N MET A 1 -7.32 -15.08 -4.28
CA MET A 1 -6.01 -14.56 -3.86
C MET A 1 -6.16 -13.08 -3.50
N ILE A 2 -5.51 -12.66 -2.45
CA ILE A 2 -5.50 -11.24 -2.07
C ILE A 2 -4.15 -10.65 -2.45
N VAL A 3 -4.17 -9.56 -3.21
CA VAL A 3 -2.96 -8.87 -3.68
C VAL A 3 -2.96 -7.44 -3.15
N LEU A 4 -1.86 -7.02 -2.54
CA LEU A 4 -1.63 -5.64 -2.16
C LEU A 4 -0.79 -4.98 -3.25
N GLY A 5 -1.35 -3.98 -3.90
CA GLY A 5 -0.63 -3.16 -4.89
C GLY A 5 -0.15 -1.86 -4.25
N ILE A 6 1.08 -1.47 -4.56
CA ILE A 6 1.68 -0.25 -4.03
C ILE A 6 2.22 0.57 -5.18
N ASP A 7 1.82 1.85 -5.24
CA ASP A 7 2.36 2.83 -6.16
C ASP A 7 3.18 3.83 -5.33
N PRO A 8 4.49 3.61 -5.20
CA PRO A 8 5.30 4.38 -4.28
C PRO A 8 5.58 5.81 -4.77
N GLY A 9 5.48 6.75 -3.84
CA GLY A 9 5.88 8.12 -4.03
C GLY A 9 6.18 8.71 -2.68
N LEU A 10 7.23 9.52 -2.57
CA LEU A 10 7.62 10.04 -1.26
C LEU A 10 6.56 10.96 -0.67
N ALA A 11 6.00 11.86 -1.47
CA ALA A 11 4.93 12.74 -1.01
C ALA A 11 3.60 12.00 -0.86
N ASN A 12 3.29 11.10 -1.78
CA ASN A 12 2.04 10.36 -1.81
C ASN A 12 2.31 8.93 -2.28
N THR A 13 2.01 7.96 -1.42
CA THR A 13 2.10 6.54 -1.75
C THR A 13 0.69 5.98 -1.84
N GLY A 14 0.30 5.55 -3.03
CA GLY A 14 -0.98 4.89 -3.23
C GLY A 14 -0.89 3.41 -2.93
N TRP A 15 -1.96 2.83 -2.38
CA TRP A 15 -2.04 1.39 -2.19
C TRP A 15 -3.48 0.91 -2.40
N GLY A 16 -3.59 -0.34 -2.82
CA GLY A 16 -4.89 -0.97 -3.00
C GLY A 16 -4.82 -2.44 -2.72
N VAL A 17 -5.92 -2.98 -2.20
CA VAL A 17 -6.06 -4.41 -1.92
C VAL A 17 -7.12 -4.97 -2.87
N ILE A 18 -6.74 -5.97 -3.63
CA ILE A 18 -7.59 -6.61 -4.62
C ILE A 18 -7.72 -8.09 -4.30
N GLU A 19 -8.95 -8.57 -4.32
CA GLU A 19 -9.21 -10.01 -4.21
C GLU A 19 -9.58 -10.56 -5.58
N THR A 20 -8.91 -11.64 -5.99
CA THR A 20 -9.19 -12.30 -7.26
C THR A 20 -9.77 -13.68 -7.02
N ARG A 21 -10.79 -14.06 -7.81
CA ARG A 21 -11.36 -15.39 -7.85
C ARG A 21 -11.62 -15.75 -9.30
N GLY A 22 -10.82 -16.66 -9.87
CA GLY A 22 -10.88 -16.97 -11.28
C GLY A 22 -10.60 -15.73 -12.12
N SER A 23 -11.53 -15.35 -12.99
CA SER A 23 -11.41 -14.16 -13.83
C SER A 23 -12.00 -12.90 -13.22
N VAL A 24 -12.52 -12.98 -11.99
CA VAL A 24 -13.15 -11.86 -11.30
C VAL A 24 -12.17 -11.21 -10.35
N ALA A 25 -12.04 -9.87 -10.42
CA ALA A 25 -11.23 -9.08 -9.50
C ALA A 25 -12.11 -8.06 -8.78
N ARG A 26 -11.94 -7.94 -7.47
CA ARG A 26 -12.69 -6.99 -6.62
C ARG A 26 -11.75 -6.14 -5.81
N ALA A 27 -11.98 -4.84 -5.81
CA ALA A 27 -11.29 -3.94 -4.89
C ALA A 27 -11.88 -4.13 -3.49
N ARG A 28 -11.01 -4.41 -2.51
CA ARG A 28 -11.39 -4.58 -1.11
C ARG A 28 -11.15 -3.32 -0.31
N ALA A 29 -10.05 -2.63 -0.61
CA ALA A 29 -9.67 -1.41 0.10
C ALA A 29 -8.65 -0.64 -0.74
N TYR A 30 -8.51 0.64 -0.44
CA TYR A 30 -7.46 1.46 -1.04
C TYR A 30 -7.18 2.64 -0.12
N GLY A 31 -6.04 3.26 -0.31
CA GLY A 31 -5.67 4.44 0.47
C GLY A 31 -4.50 5.18 -0.14
N CYS A 32 -4.22 6.32 0.44
CA CYS A 32 -3.06 7.12 0.08
C CYS A 32 -2.34 7.54 1.36
N ILE A 33 -1.03 7.34 1.39
CA ILE A 33 -0.18 7.73 2.49
C ILE A 33 0.50 9.02 2.08
N HIS A 34 0.20 10.09 2.81
CA HIS A 34 0.80 11.41 2.55
C HIS A 34 1.88 11.70 3.57
N THR A 35 3.03 12.20 3.12
CA THR A 35 4.08 12.71 4.00
C THR A 35 4.48 14.13 3.58
N GLU A 36 4.86 14.95 4.56
CA GLU A 36 5.19 16.35 4.34
C GLU A 36 6.64 16.53 3.88
N ALA A 37 6.85 17.43 2.91
CA ALA A 37 8.15 17.65 2.32
C ALA A 37 9.18 18.23 3.31
N ASP A 38 8.72 18.90 4.38
CA ASP A 38 9.58 19.49 5.40
C ASP A 38 9.99 18.50 6.50
N GLU A 39 9.44 17.30 6.49
CA GLU A 39 9.83 16.26 7.44
C GLU A 39 11.11 15.56 6.98
N PRO A 40 11.99 15.12 7.90
CA PRO A 40 13.18 14.35 7.54
C PRO A 40 12.83 13.07 6.78
N LEU A 41 13.68 12.69 5.84
CA LEU A 41 13.46 11.54 4.97
C LEU A 41 13.19 10.26 5.77
N HIS A 42 13.98 10.01 6.82
CA HIS A 42 13.83 8.78 7.60
C HIS A 42 12.47 8.71 8.32
N GLU A 43 11.93 9.86 8.75
CA GLU A 43 10.61 9.90 9.37
C GLU A 43 9.52 9.65 8.33
N ARG A 44 9.66 10.22 7.13
CA ARG A 44 8.70 10.01 6.04
C ARG A 44 8.66 8.54 5.63
N LEU A 45 9.82 7.91 5.48
CA LEU A 45 9.90 6.49 5.17
C LEU A 45 9.30 5.63 6.28
N GLY A 46 9.54 5.99 7.53
CA GLY A 46 8.94 5.29 8.67
C GLY A 46 7.42 5.35 8.68
N GLN A 47 6.84 6.51 8.35
CA GLN A 47 5.39 6.67 8.26
C GLN A 47 4.80 5.79 7.15
N ILE A 48 5.45 5.77 5.99
CA ILE A 48 5.00 4.95 4.86
C ILE A 48 5.06 3.47 5.23
N CYS A 49 6.18 3.02 5.79
CA CYS A 49 6.35 1.63 6.21
C CYS A 49 5.32 1.21 7.24
N ALA A 50 5.06 2.05 8.25
CA ALA A 50 4.10 1.74 9.30
C ALA A 50 2.68 1.53 8.72
N GLN A 51 2.26 2.36 7.78
CA GLN A 51 0.93 2.22 7.20
C GLN A 51 0.83 1.03 6.24
N ILE A 52 1.88 0.74 5.50
CA ILE A 52 1.92 -0.47 4.65
C ILE A 52 1.87 -1.73 5.53
N GLU A 53 2.61 -1.75 6.64
CA GLU A 53 2.56 -2.86 7.60
C GLU A 53 1.16 -3.07 8.17
N GLN A 54 0.43 -1.99 8.45
CA GLN A 54 -0.95 -2.08 8.91
C GLN A 54 -1.85 -2.72 7.85
N ALA A 55 -1.68 -2.36 6.58
CA ALA A 55 -2.45 -2.94 5.50
C ALA A 55 -2.13 -4.43 5.34
N ILE A 56 -0.86 -4.81 5.43
CA ILE A 56 -0.44 -6.20 5.35
C ILE A 56 -1.04 -7.01 6.51
N SER A 57 -0.98 -6.48 7.71
CA SER A 57 -1.52 -7.15 8.89
C SER A 57 -3.04 -7.32 8.81
N ARG A 58 -3.74 -6.31 8.31
CA ARG A 58 -5.21 -6.32 8.25
C ARG A 58 -5.75 -7.24 7.15
N TYR A 59 -5.15 -7.21 5.97
CA TYR A 59 -5.69 -7.89 4.81
C TYR A 59 -4.98 -9.20 4.48
N GLU A 60 -3.84 -9.46 5.08
CA GLU A 60 -3.06 -10.69 4.93
C GLU A 60 -2.90 -11.09 3.46
N PRO A 61 -2.33 -10.21 2.60
CA PRO A 61 -2.21 -10.52 1.19
C PRO A 61 -1.26 -11.68 0.95
N GLY A 62 -1.60 -12.51 -0.04
CA GLY A 62 -0.72 -13.58 -0.47
C GLY A 62 0.39 -13.10 -1.39
N SER A 63 0.27 -11.88 -1.93
CA SER A 63 1.24 -11.31 -2.85
C SER A 63 1.24 -9.80 -2.74
N VAL A 64 2.39 -9.18 -2.98
CA VAL A 64 2.55 -7.73 -3.03
C VAL A 64 3.13 -7.36 -4.38
N ALA A 65 2.49 -6.41 -5.06
CA ALA A 65 2.97 -5.88 -6.34
C ALA A 65 3.33 -4.40 -6.16
N ILE A 66 4.53 -4.04 -6.59
CA ILE A 66 5.00 -2.66 -6.52
C ILE A 66 5.15 -2.14 -7.94
N GLU A 67 4.54 -1.01 -8.22
CA GLU A 67 4.59 -0.36 -9.51
C GLU A 67 5.75 0.62 -9.56
N ASP A 68 6.49 0.61 -10.67
CA ASP A 68 7.60 1.55 -10.87
C ASP A 68 7.12 2.90 -11.42
#